data_dc39818545e845fdb4cc8fdf8419350e
#
_entry.id   dc39818545e845fdb4cc8fdf8419350e
#
_cell.length_a   1.000
_cell.length_b   1.000
_cell.length_c   1.000
_cell.angle_alpha   90.00
_cell.angle_beta   90.00
_cell.angle_gamma   90.00
#
_symmetry.space_group_name_H-M   'P 1'
#
loop_
_entity.id
_entity.type
_entity.pdbx_description
1 polymer ?
#
loop_
_entity_poly.entity_id
_entity_poly.type
_entity_poly.pdbx_seq_one_letter_code
_entity_poly.pdbx_strand_id
1 'polypeptide(L)'
;MHGALFVAKTGLSAQDTSLKVISNNLANVSTVGFKKDRAVFEDLLYEIRRQPGAQSAEDSQLPSGLQVGSGVKVVGTQKLFSTGTMEITEQAFDMAINGRGFFQVTLPSGEIGYTRNGQFHLNADNQLVTAEGYLLEPAITLPAETTNFTAGADGIVSVTTAGSSVSTQVGQLQVADFVNPAGLQAMGQNLFLETTASGAPALNNPGSGGSGILRQGTLETSNVNAVEELVTMITTQRAYEMNSKVISTADEMLSFVSQQL
;
A
#
# COMPACT_ATOMS: atom_id res chain seq x y z
N MET A 1 -17.50 -22.57 -27.26
CA MET A 1 -18.20 -21.69 -26.33
C MET A 1 -17.65 -21.79 -24.89
N HIS A 2 -17.21 -22.94 -24.41
CA HIS A 2 -16.59 -23.06 -23.07
C HIS A 2 -15.39 -22.14 -22.83
N GLY A 3 -14.56 -21.87 -23.87
CA GLY A 3 -13.43 -20.94 -23.73
C GLY A 3 -13.85 -19.50 -23.41
N ALA A 4 -14.89 -18.99 -24.07
CA ALA A 4 -15.38 -17.62 -23.81
C ALA A 4 -15.95 -17.46 -22.39
N LEU A 5 -16.68 -18.46 -21.91
CA LEU A 5 -17.20 -18.49 -20.53
C LEU A 5 -16.07 -18.54 -19.51
N PHE A 6 -15.02 -19.30 -19.77
CA PHE A 6 -13.86 -19.38 -18.88
C PHE A 6 -13.11 -18.02 -18.82
N VAL A 7 -12.86 -17.39 -19.97
CA VAL A 7 -12.23 -16.05 -20.04
C VAL A 7 -13.08 -15.02 -19.32
N ALA A 8 -14.41 -15.00 -19.54
CA ALA A 8 -15.31 -14.07 -18.87
C ALA A 8 -15.33 -14.30 -17.34
N LYS A 9 -15.34 -15.57 -16.88
CA LYS A 9 -15.24 -15.92 -15.44
C LYS A 9 -13.95 -15.38 -14.81
N THR A 10 -12.79 -15.58 -15.46
CA THR A 10 -11.52 -15.07 -14.95
C THR A 10 -11.51 -13.55 -14.90
N GLY A 11 -12.07 -12.89 -15.92
CA GLY A 11 -12.26 -11.45 -15.98
C GLY A 11 -13.13 -10.93 -14.83
N LEU A 12 -14.29 -11.58 -14.56
CA LEU A 12 -15.15 -11.22 -13.43
C LEU A 12 -14.43 -11.33 -12.08
N SER A 13 -13.68 -12.42 -11.86
CA SER A 13 -12.90 -12.60 -10.62
C SER A 13 -11.82 -11.53 -10.46
N ALA A 14 -11.17 -11.15 -11.55
CA ALA A 14 -10.17 -10.08 -11.55
C ALA A 14 -10.80 -8.72 -11.22
N GLN A 15 -11.95 -8.39 -11.83
CA GLN A 15 -12.66 -7.14 -11.56
C GLN A 15 -13.22 -7.09 -10.13
N ASP A 16 -13.72 -8.22 -9.58
CA ASP A 16 -14.14 -8.29 -8.17
C ASP A 16 -13.00 -7.98 -7.22
N THR A 17 -11.81 -8.53 -7.47
CA THR A 17 -10.61 -8.22 -6.68
C THR A 17 -10.22 -6.75 -6.81
N SER A 18 -10.28 -6.18 -8.02
CA SER A 18 -10.03 -4.76 -8.25
C SER A 18 -11.00 -3.87 -7.47
N LEU A 19 -12.30 -4.19 -7.51
CA LEU A 19 -13.32 -3.46 -6.76
C LEU A 19 -13.07 -3.50 -5.25
N LYS A 20 -12.65 -4.64 -4.70
CA LYS A 20 -12.30 -4.76 -3.28
C LYS A 20 -11.13 -3.87 -2.91
N VAL A 21 -10.08 -3.84 -3.74
CA VAL A 21 -8.90 -2.99 -3.51
C VAL A 21 -9.28 -1.50 -3.59
N ILE A 22 -10.02 -1.08 -4.62
CA ILE A 22 -10.48 0.31 -4.79
C ILE A 22 -11.37 0.72 -3.61
N SER A 23 -12.29 -0.14 -3.18
CA SER A 23 -13.18 0.13 -2.05
C SER A 23 -12.40 0.29 -0.75
N ASN A 24 -11.36 -0.53 -0.53
CA ASN A 24 -10.47 -0.39 0.62
C ASN A 24 -9.67 0.91 0.58
N ASN A 25 -9.15 1.29 -0.59
CA ASN A 25 -8.44 2.57 -0.77
C ASN A 25 -9.39 3.74 -0.44
N LEU A 26 -10.59 3.73 -1.00
CA LEU A 26 -11.57 4.80 -0.79
C LEU A 26 -12.01 4.92 0.67
N ALA A 27 -12.23 3.78 1.35
CA ALA A 27 -12.57 3.76 2.77
C ALA A 27 -11.46 4.37 3.66
N ASN A 28 -10.20 4.28 3.22
CA ASN A 28 -9.03 4.77 3.94
C ASN A 28 -8.46 6.08 3.38
N VAL A 29 -9.23 6.84 2.61
CA VAL A 29 -8.78 8.13 2.04
C VAL A 29 -8.43 9.17 3.12
N SER A 30 -9.13 9.14 4.26
CA SER A 30 -8.90 10.03 5.41
C SER A 30 -8.04 9.42 6.50
N THR A 31 -7.52 8.21 6.31
CA THR A 31 -6.70 7.53 7.31
C THR A 31 -5.26 8.03 7.23
N VAL A 32 -4.74 8.57 8.34
CA VAL A 32 -3.38 9.11 8.46
C VAL A 32 -2.36 7.99 8.21
N GLY A 33 -1.36 8.26 7.36
CA GLY A 33 -0.30 7.30 7.05
C GLY A 33 -0.72 6.09 6.22
N PHE A 34 -1.98 6.04 5.74
CA PHE A 34 -2.43 4.95 4.88
C PHE A 34 -1.73 4.98 3.52
N LYS A 35 -1.41 3.80 3.00
CA LYS A 35 -0.81 3.61 1.68
C LYS A 35 -1.73 2.78 0.81
N LYS A 36 -2.05 3.31 -0.39
CA LYS A 36 -2.98 2.66 -1.32
C LYS A 36 -2.45 1.34 -1.83
N ASP A 37 -3.35 0.40 -2.00
CA ASP A 37 -3.10 -0.88 -2.64
C ASP A 37 -3.42 -0.82 -4.12
N ARG A 38 -2.70 -1.60 -4.92
CA ARG A 38 -2.96 -1.82 -6.34
C ARG A 38 -3.04 -3.33 -6.61
N ALA A 39 -4.08 -3.77 -7.30
CA ALA A 39 -4.14 -5.14 -7.80
C ALA A 39 -3.20 -5.31 -9.01
N VAL A 40 -2.49 -6.42 -9.05
CA VAL A 40 -1.58 -6.80 -10.13
C VAL A 40 -2.14 -8.01 -10.84
N PHE A 41 -2.23 -7.91 -12.17
CA PHE A 41 -2.81 -8.93 -13.04
C PHE A 41 -1.78 -9.45 -14.03
N GLU A 42 -1.92 -10.72 -14.40
CA GLU A 42 -1.18 -11.34 -15.50
C GLU A 42 -2.16 -12.08 -16.40
N ASP A 43 -1.82 -12.17 -17.68
CA ASP A 43 -2.53 -13.01 -18.63
C ASP A 43 -2.26 -14.49 -18.36
N LEU A 44 -3.21 -15.34 -18.78
CA LEU A 44 -3.06 -16.79 -18.73
C LEU A 44 -2.47 -17.30 -20.05
N LEU A 45 -2.05 -18.57 -20.04
CA LEU A 45 -1.47 -19.25 -21.20
C LEU A 45 -2.35 -19.10 -22.45
N TYR A 46 -1.68 -18.99 -23.59
CA TYR A 46 -2.32 -18.96 -24.91
C TYR A 46 -2.43 -20.37 -25.48
N GLU A 47 -3.61 -20.73 -25.96
CA GLU A 47 -3.82 -21.92 -26.78
C GLU A 47 -3.32 -21.64 -28.20
N ILE A 48 -2.27 -22.34 -28.63
CA ILE A 48 -1.69 -22.19 -29.96
C ILE A 48 -2.42 -23.18 -30.88
N ARG A 49 -3.35 -22.68 -31.72
CA ARG A 49 -4.06 -23.48 -32.72
C ARG A 49 -3.33 -23.55 -34.05
N ARG A 50 -2.55 -22.50 -34.34
CA ARG A 50 -1.67 -22.44 -35.52
C ARG A 50 -0.38 -21.73 -35.11
N GLN A 51 0.73 -22.36 -35.35
CA GLN A 51 2.04 -21.85 -34.99
C GLN A 51 2.46 -20.72 -35.93
N PRO A 52 2.97 -19.57 -35.46
CA PRO A 52 3.59 -18.55 -36.31
C PRO A 52 4.79 -19.15 -37.05
N GLY A 53 4.95 -18.82 -38.32
CA GLY A 53 6.04 -19.35 -39.14
C GLY A 53 5.85 -20.78 -39.65
N ALA A 54 4.69 -21.42 -39.40
CA ALA A 54 4.40 -22.73 -40.01
C ALA A 54 4.29 -22.62 -41.50
N GLN A 55 4.82 -23.62 -42.24
CA GLN A 55 4.70 -23.70 -43.68
C GLN A 55 3.24 -23.87 -44.09
N SER A 56 2.76 -22.98 -44.93
CA SER A 56 1.42 -23.01 -45.53
C SER A 56 1.42 -23.71 -46.90
N ALA A 57 2.56 -23.67 -47.63
CA ALA A 57 2.85 -24.34 -48.88
C ALA A 57 4.36 -24.50 -49.00
N GLU A 58 4.82 -25.22 -50.04
CA GLU A 58 6.23 -25.58 -50.24
C GLU A 58 7.19 -24.37 -50.21
N ASP A 59 6.71 -23.16 -50.60
CA ASP A 59 7.49 -21.90 -50.61
C ASP A 59 6.88 -20.76 -49.82
N SER A 60 5.85 -20.99 -48.99
CA SER A 60 5.24 -19.90 -48.22
C SER A 60 5.08 -20.23 -46.71
N GLN A 61 5.53 -19.29 -45.86
CA GLN A 61 5.38 -19.35 -44.44
C GLN A 61 4.26 -18.41 -43.97
N LEU A 62 3.53 -18.82 -42.95
CA LEU A 62 2.49 -17.99 -42.32
C LEU A 62 3.13 -16.83 -41.58
N PRO A 63 2.82 -15.56 -41.91
CA PRO A 63 3.37 -14.40 -41.21
C PRO A 63 2.85 -14.28 -39.76
N SER A 64 1.69 -14.90 -39.44
CA SER A 64 1.11 -14.89 -38.08
C SER A 64 0.43 -16.22 -37.77
N GLY A 65 0.48 -16.64 -36.53
CA GLY A 65 -0.23 -17.80 -35.98
C GLY A 65 -1.64 -17.46 -35.48
N LEU A 66 -2.40 -18.50 -35.10
CA LEU A 66 -3.66 -18.35 -34.37
C LEU A 66 -3.41 -18.77 -32.92
N GLN A 67 -3.37 -17.76 -32.05
CA GLN A 67 -3.18 -17.91 -30.60
C GLN A 67 -4.40 -17.30 -29.87
N VAL A 68 -5.00 -18.07 -29.00
CA VAL A 68 -6.19 -17.65 -28.24
C VAL A 68 -5.83 -17.60 -26.76
N GLY A 69 -5.97 -16.42 -26.13
CA GLY A 69 -5.71 -16.24 -24.70
C GLY A 69 -6.77 -16.92 -23.83
N SER A 70 -6.35 -17.48 -22.70
CA SER A 70 -7.23 -18.18 -21.76
C SER A 70 -7.79 -17.28 -20.64
N GLY A 71 -7.48 -15.97 -20.66
CA GLY A 71 -7.99 -15.01 -19.69
C GLY A 71 -6.92 -14.38 -18.81
N VAL A 72 -7.27 -13.98 -17.61
CA VAL A 72 -6.46 -13.23 -16.66
C VAL A 72 -6.42 -13.90 -15.29
N LYS A 73 -5.31 -13.77 -14.55
CA LYS A 73 -5.21 -14.14 -13.14
C LYS A 73 -4.79 -12.94 -12.29
N VAL A 74 -5.21 -12.92 -11.05
CA VAL A 74 -4.70 -12.01 -10.03
C VAL A 74 -3.40 -12.60 -9.48
N VAL A 75 -2.30 -11.85 -9.54
CA VAL A 75 -1.00 -12.27 -9.00
C VAL A 75 -0.88 -11.88 -7.54
N GLY A 76 -1.40 -10.71 -7.18
CA GLY A 76 -1.37 -10.21 -5.83
C GLY A 76 -1.82 -8.76 -5.73
N THR A 77 -1.70 -8.22 -4.53
CA THR A 77 -1.86 -6.79 -4.26
C THR A 77 -0.52 -6.20 -3.87
N GLN A 78 -0.23 -5.00 -4.34
CA GLN A 78 1.00 -4.29 -4.07
C GLN A 78 0.68 -2.95 -3.42
N LYS A 79 1.28 -2.68 -2.25
CA LYS A 79 1.21 -1.36 -1.63
C LYS A 79 2.14 -0.36 -2.32
N LEU A 80 1.62 0.84 -2.52
CA LEU A 80 2.36 1.96 -3.10
C LEU A 80 2.76 2.92 -1.98
N PHE A 81 4.05 2.99 -1.70
CA PHE A 81 4.62 3.80 -0.62
C PHE A 81 5.03 5.22 -1.09
N SER A 82 4.36 5.76 -2.11
CA SER A 82 4.53 7.18 -2.44
C SER A 82 4.09 8.05 -1.25
N THR A 83 4.75 9.19 -1.07
CA THR A 83 4.39 10.14 0.00
C THR A 83 3.01 10.73 -0.27
N GLY A 84 2.18 10.78 0.78
CA GLY A 84 0.89 11.47 0.77
C GLY A 84 1.05 12.99 0.91
N THR A 85 -0.06 13.70 1.04
CA THR A 85 -0.04 15.13 1.34
C THR A 85 0.32 15.34 2.81
N MET A 86 1.10 16.40 3.11
CA MET A 86 1.43 16.79 4.48
C MET A 86 0.40 17.79 4.98
N GLU A 87 -0.28 17.48 6.07
CA GLU A 87 -1.25 18.34 6.75
C GLU A 87 -0.67 18.88 8.04
N ILE A 88 -0.75 20.20 8.25
CA ILE A 88 -0.25 20.87 9.45
C ILE A 88 -1.34 20.77 10.52
N THR A 89 -1.01 20.12 11.67
CA THR A 89 -1.94 19.92 12.78
C THR A 89 -1.66 20.83 13.97
N GLU A 90 -0.48 21.46 14.01
CA GLU A 90 0.01 22.29 15.12
C GLU A 90 0.10 21.54 16.48
N GLN A 91 -0.08 20.21 16.47
CA GLN A 91 0.11 19.39 17.66
C GLN A 91 1.59 19.06 17.86
N ALA A 92 2.10 19.23 19.06
CA ALA A 92 3.52 19.09 19.35
C ALA A 92 4.07 17.68 19.12
N PHE A 93 3.25 16.64 19.31
CA PHE A 93 3.66 15.24 19.19
C PHE A 93 3.33 14.63 17.83
N ASP A 94 2.64 15.35 16.96
CA ASP A 94 2.40 14.90 15.60
C ASP A 94 3.68 15.05 14.78
N MET A 95 4.09 13.98 14.14
CA MET A 95 5.32 13.94 13.35
C MET A 95 5.12 13.22 12.02
N ALA A 96 5.61 13.78 10.93
CA ALA A 96 5.58 13.15 9.62
C ALA A 96 6.99 12.98 9.05
N ILE A 97 7.17 11.89 8.28
CA ILE A 97 8.40 11.65 7.53
C ILE A 97 8.18 12.15 6.10
N ASN A 98 8.86 13.23 5.73
CA ASN A 98 8.85 13.74 4.36
C ASN A 98 9.92 13.03 3.53
N GLY A 99 9.51 11.99 2.81
CA GLY A 99 10.39 11.14 2.02
C GLY A 99 10.24 9.66 2.37
N ARG A 100 11.31 8.87 2.16
CA ARG A 100 11.32 7.43 2.43
C ARG A 100 11.56 7.15 3.92
N GLY A 101 11.00 6.02 4.41
CA GLY A 101 11.23 5.46 5.73
C GLY A 101 9.96 5.22 6.54
N PHE A 102 10.10 4.69 7.74
CA PHE A 102 9.01 4.32 8.64
C PHE A 102 9.42 4.60 10.07
N PHE A 103 8.47 4.95 10.90
CA PHE A 103 8.64 4.91 12.35
C PHE A 103 8.65 3.46 12.82
N GLN A 104 9.42 3.20 13.86
CA GLN A 104 9.47 1.90 14.52
C GLN A 104 8.65 1.94 15.80
N VAL A 105 7.88 0.92 16.03
CA VAL A 105 7.09 0.78 17.26
C VAL A 105 7.23 -0.63 17.81
N THR A 106 7.32 -0.75 19.11
CA THR A 106 7.41 -2.05 19.79
C THR A 106 6.02 -2.59 20.05
N LEU A 107 5.70 -3.74 19.48
CA LEU A 107 4.44 -4.44 19.67
C LEU A 107 4.40 -5.17 21.03
N PRO A 108 3.23 -5.50 21.57
CA PRO A 108 3.11 -6.29 22.80
C PRO A 108 3.74 -7.69 22.70
N SER A 109 3.92 -8.21 21.49
CA SER A 109 4.63 -9.46 21.23
C SER A 109 6.14 -9.36 21.43
N GLY A 110 6.70 -8.14 21.54
CA GLY A 110 8.11 -7.84 21.55
C GLY A 110 8.73 -7.70 20.14
N GLU A 111 7.93 -7.86 19.09
CA GLU A 111 8.36 -7.62 17.71
C GLU A 111 8.32 -6.14 17.38
N ILE A 112 9.15 -5.73 16.41
CA ILE A 112 9.17 -4.34 15.93
C ILE A 112 8.19 -4.21 14.77
N GLY A 113 7.20 -3.34 14.94
CA GLY A 113 6.29 -2.91 13.89
C GLY A 113 6.77 -1.62 13.23
N TYR A 114 6.42 -1.42 11.99
CA TYR A 114 6.77 -0.24 11.20
C TYR A 114 5.50 0.50 10.81
N THR A 115 5.50 1.83 10.94
CA THR A 115 4.33 2.64 10.63
C THR A 115 4.70 3.94 9.94
N ARG A 116 3.73 4.47 9.16
CA ARG A 116 3.76 5.84 8.63
C ARG A 116 2.81 6.78 9.38
N ASN A 117 2.03 6.23 10.32
CA ASN A 117 1.20 7.05 11.18
C ASN A 117 2.11 7.77 12.20
N GLY A 118 2.06 9.08 12.20
CA GLY A 118 2.85 9.93 13.08
C GLY A 118 2.02 10.57 14.20
N GLN A 119 0.83 10.07 14.48
CA GLN A 119 0.02 10.51 15.62
C GLN A 119 0.53 9.85 16.89
N PHE A 120 1.35 10.59 17.65
CA PHE A 120 1.89 10.09 18.91
C PHE A 120 1.27 10.81 20.08
N HIS A 121 1.24 10.12 21.22
CA HIS A 121 0.75 10.60 22.50
C HIS A 121 1.75 10.27 23.60
N LEU A 122 1.59 10.88 24.76
CA LEU A 122 2.35 10.50 25.94
C LEU A 122 1.56 9.50 26.78
N ASN A 123 2.24 8.45 27.23
CA ASN A 123 1.71 7.54 28.23
C ASN A 123 1.91 8.09 29.67
N ALA A 124 1.45 7.34 30.69
CA ALA A 124 1.62 7.70 32.08
C ALA A 124 3.10 7.82 32.54
N ASP A 125 4.00 7.14 31.81
CA ASP A 125 5.45 7.15 32.06
C ASP A 125 6.18 8.22 31.24
N ASN A 126 5.44 9.16 30.62
CA ASN A 126 5.94 10.22 29.74
C ASN A 126 6.75 9.70 28.54
N GLN A 127 6.40 8.53 28.02
CA GLN A 127 6.98 7.97 26.80
C GLN A 127 6.07 8.22 25.60
N LEU A 128 6.67 8.38 24.42
CA LEU A 128 5.93 8.52 23.16
C LEU A 128 5.35 7.17 22.76
N VAL A 129 4.03 7.14 22.56
CA VAL A 129 3.27 5.94 22.15
C VAL A 129 2.34 6.28 20.99
N THR A 130 1.95 5.27 20.24
CA THR A 130 0.86 5.38 19.25
C THR A 130 -0.50 5.48 19.94
N ALA A 131 -1.57 5.72 19.15
CA ALA A 131 -2.94 5.75 19.68
C ALA A 131 -3.37 4.41 20.32
N GLU A 132 -2.79 3.30 19.91
CA GLU A 132 -3.00 1.96 20.48
C GLU A 132 -2.11 1.67 21.70
N GLY A 133 -1.19 2.58 22.05
CA GLY A 133 -0.29 2.43 23.18
C GLY A 133 1.03 1.72 22.89
N TYR A 134 1.39 1.51 21.63
CA TYR A 134 2.69 0.92 21.27
C TYR A 134 3.82 1.94 21.42
N LEU A 135 4.91 1.53 22.06
CA LEU A 135 6.06 2.40 22.30
C LEU A 135 6.81 2.71 21.00
N LEU A 136 7.15 3.99 20.81
CA LEU A 136 8.01 4.42 19.72
C LEU A 136 9.46 3.97 19.99
N GLU A 137 10.14 3.44 18.99
CA GLU A 137 11.54 3.00 19.08
C GLU A 137 12.45 3.96 18.26
N PRO A 138 13.58 4.46 18.83
CA PRO A 138 14.06 4.27 20.18
C PRO A 138 13.15 4.96 21.23
N ALA A 139 12.97 4.30 22.37
CA ALA A 139 12.11 4.82 23.42
C ALA A 139 12.63 6.16 23.96
N ILE A 140 11.82 7.20 23.85
CA ILE A 140 12.13 8.54 24.34
C ILE A 140 11.22 8.81 25.53
N THR A 141 11.83 9.01 26.70
CA THR A 141 11.11 9.38 27.94
C THR A 141 11.31 10.87 28.19
N LEU A 142 10.22 11.60 28.26
CA LEU A 142 10.23 13.04 28.53
C LEU A 142 10.28 13.30 30.04
N PRO A 143 11.04 14.31 30.53
CA PRO A 143 10.97 14.75 31.94
C PRO A 143 9.56 15.22 32.30
N ALA A 144 9.14 14.94 33.55
CA ALA A 144 7.79 15.27 34.02
C ALA A 144 7.45 16.77 33.95
N GLU A 145 8.45 17.65 33.98
CA GLU A 145 8.27 19.11 33.94
C GLU A 145 8.49 19.71 32.54
N THR A 146 8.27 18.91 31.47
CA THR A 146 8.43 19.39 30.09
C THR A 146 7.36 20.42 29.75
N THR A 147 7.80 21.63 29.39
CA THR A 147 6.93 22.73 28.94
C THR A 147 6.83 22.78 27.42
N ASN A 148 7.93 22.50 26.72
CA ASN A 148 7.96 22.53 25.28
C ASN A 148 8.74 21.32 24.74
N PHE A 149 8.19 20.72 23.68
CA PHE A 149 8.76 19.59 22.95
C PHE A 149 9.12 20.03 21.53
N THR A 150 10.32 19.76 21.10
CA THR A 150 10.79 20.11 19.74
C THR A 150 11.51 18.91 19.13
N ALA A 151 11.04 18.47 17.96
CA ALA A 151 11.70 17.47 17.14
C ALA A 151 12.34 18.13 15.91
N GLY A 152 13.64 18.00 15.80
CA GLY A 152 14.41 18.51 14.66
C GLY A 152 14.18 17.69 13.39
N ALA A 153 14.52 18.28 12.24
CA ALA A 153 14.44 17.60 10.94
C ALA A 153 15.39 16.38 10.84
N ASP A 154 16.42 16.35 11.67
CA ASP A 154 17.41 15.29 11.83
C ASP A 154 17.01 14.22 12.87
N GLY A 155 15.80 14.36 13.44
CA GLY A 155 15.27 13.45 14.45
C GLY A 155 15.73 13.71 15.87
N ILE A 156 16.53 14.76 16.12
CA ILE A 156 16.93 15.13 17.47
C ILE A 156 15.72 15.67 18.22
N VAL A 157 15.42 15.04 19.35
CA VAL A 157 14.35 15.45 20.24
C VAL A 157 14.93 16.25 21.39
N SER A 158 14.45 17.47 21.53
CA SER A 158 14.85 18.42 22.57
C SER A 158 13.64 18.89 23.36
N VAL A 159 13.80 19.07 24.66
CA VAL A 159 12.74 19.55 25.55
C VAL A 159 13.22 20.75 26.35
N THR A 160 12.29 21.63 26.67
CA THR A 160 12.47 22.71 27.63
C THR A 160 11.68 22.40 28.85
N THR A 161 12.32 22.40 30.03
CA THR A 161 11.67 22.16 31.35
C THR A 161 11.25 23.45 32.02
N ALA A 162 10.25 23.37 32.87
CA ALA A 162 9.80 24.51 33.65
C ALA A 162 10.97 25.06 34.52
N GLY A 163 11.22 26.37 34.41
CA GLY A 163 12.30 27.03 35.15
C GLY A 163 13.65 27.07 34.45
N SER A 164 13.81 26.42 33.31
CA SER A 164 15.01 26.50 32.46
C SER A 164 14.66 27.00 31.07
N SER A 165 15.37 27.99 30.57
CA SER A 165 15.26 28.42 29.15
C SER A 165 16.22 27.67 28.24
N VAL A 166 16.97 26.71 28.77
CA VAL A 166 17.92 25.91 28.01
C VAL A 166 17.21 24.66 27.51
N SER A 167 17.25 24.44 26.19
CA SER A 167 16.78 23.21 25.57
C SER A 167 17.76 22.08 25.84
N THR A 168 17.26 20.95 26.35
CA THR A 168 18.04 19.75 26.62
C THR A 168 17.66 18.65 25.64
N GLN A 169 18.65 18.06 24.98
CA GLN A 169 18.42 16.89 24.13
C GLN A 169 18.08 15.66 24.98
N VAL A 170 16.96 15.01 24.66
CA VAL A 170 16.47 13.82 25.38
C VAL A 170 16.73 12.54 24.58
N GLY A 171 16.74 12.62 23.27
CA GLY A 171 17.00 11.47 22.43
C GLY A 171 17.07 11.83 20.94
N GLN A 172 17.19 10.79 20.10
CA GLN A 172 17.15 10.95 18.67
C GLN A 172 16.29 9.85 18.06
N LEU A 173 15.28 10.24 17.27
CA LEU A 173 14.44 9.34 16.52
C LEU A 173 15.19 8.80 15.32
N GLN A 174 14.98 7.53 15.03
CA GLN A 174 15.51 6.87 13.84
C GLN A 174 14.38 6.50 12.90
N VAL A 175 14.70 6.44 11.62
CA VAL A 175 13.78 6.05 10.55
C VAL A 175 14.30 4.77 9.93
N ALA A 176 13.44 3.75 9.84
CA ALA A 176 13.73 2.51 9.16
C ALA A 176 13.42 2.64 7.67
N ASP A 177 14.37 2.37 6.81
CA ASP A 177 14.15 2.26 5.36
C ASP A 177 14.33 0.81 4.91
N PHE A 178 13.57 0.40 3.89
CA PHE A 178 13.60 -0.94 3.32
C PHE A 178 13.99 -0.88 1.85
N VAL A 179 14.77 -1.88 1.42
CA VAL A 179 15.13 -2.04 0.00
C VAL A 179 13.86 -2.31 -0.83
N ASN A 180 12.95 -3.14 -0.31
CA ASN A 180 11.67 -3.43 -0.95
C ASN A 180 10.50 -3.20 0.02
N PRO A 181 9.98 -1.97 0.13
CA PRO A 181 8.85 -1.68 1.01
C PRO A 181 7.58 -2.46 0.64
N ALA A 182 7.39 -2.79 -0.65
CA ALA A 182 6.22 -3.55 -1.09
C ALA A 182 6.18 -4.99 -0.56
N GLY A 183 7.32 -5.51 -0.10
CA GLY A 183 7.44 -6.81 0.54
C GLY A 183 7.03 -6.84 2.03
N LEU A 184 6.75 -5.69 2.64
CA LEU A 184 6.29 -5.62 4.02
C LEU A 184 4.90 -6.25 4.16
N GLN A 185 4.68 -6.97 5.27
CA GLN A 185 3.39 -7.55 5.60
C GLN A 185 2.54 -6.55 6.38
N ALA A 186 1.36 -6.20 5.87
CA ALA A 186 0.41 -5.37 6.60
C ALA A 186 -0.32 -6.21 7.66
N MET A 187 -0.30 -5.73 8.92
CA MET A 187 -1.03 -6.36 10.04
C MET A 187 -2.38 -5.69 10.33
N GLY A 188 -2.65 -4.56 9.76
CA GLY A 188 -3.74 -3.66 10.16
C GLY A 188 -3.22 -2.54 11.07
N GLN A 189 -4.10 -1.60 11.48
CA GLN A 189 -3.76 -0.45 12.34
C GLN A 189 -2.60 0.42 11.78
N ASN A 190 -2.44 0.44 10.45
CA ASN A 190 -1.31 1.09 9.76
C ASN A 190 0.08 0.57 10.14
N LEU A 191 0.14 -0.68 10.63
CA LEU A 191 1.37 -1.37 11.02
C LEU A 191 1.81 -2.35 9.94
N PHE A 192 3.11 -2.41 9.76
CA PHE A 192 3.78 -3.32 8.85
C PHE A 192 4.81 -4.14 9.63
N LEU A 193 5.00 -5.39 9.24
CA LEU A 193 6.10 -6.24 9.71
C LEU A 193 7.10 -6.48 8.60
N GLU A 194 8.35 -6.66 9.00
CA GLU A 194 9.39 -7.11 8.08
C GLU A 194 9.14 -8.54 7.62
N THR A 195 9.57 -8.82 6.41
CA THR A 195 9.54 -10.16 5.83
C THR A 195 10.86 -10.44 5.12
N THR A 196 11.08 -11.70 4.75
CA THR A 196 12.23 -12.06 3.90
C THR A 196 12.21 -11.35 2.54
N ALA A 197 11.04 -10.92 2.07
CA ALA A 197 10.88 -10.21 0.81
C ALA A 197 11.16 -8.70 0.92
N SER A 198 10.96 -8.09 2.09
CA SER A 198 11.30 -6.68 2.35
C SER A 198 12.79 -6.46 2.56
N GLY A 199 13.48 -7.50 3.06
CA GLY A 199 14.83 -7.40 3.60
C GLY A 199 14.85 -6.78 5.00
N ALA A 200 16.02 -6.80 5.63
CA ALA A 200 16.23 -6.19 6.94
C ALA A 200 16.13 -4.64 6.87
N PRO A 201 15.62 -3.99 7.93
CA PRO A 201 15.52 -2.53 7.98
C PRO A 201 16.91 -1.89 8.05
N ALA A 202 17.12 -0.86 7.25
CA ALA A 202 18.26 0.03 7.39
C ALA A 202 17.86 1.21 8.29
N LEU A 203 18.42 1.24 9.50
CA LEU A 203 18.16 2.30 10.47
C LEU A 203 19.05 3.50 10.16
N ASN A 204 18.44 4.64 9.88
CA ASN A 204 19.13 5.88 9.57
C ASN A 204 18.59 7.02 10.40
N ASN A 205 19.41 8.01 10.66
CA ASN A 205 18.93 9.28 11.15
C ASN A 205 18.16 10.00 10.04
N PRO A 206 17.03 10.66 10.34
CA PRO A 206 16.28 11.42 9.35
C PRO A 206 17.19 12.39 8.56
N GLY A 207 16.99 12.44 7.26
CA GLY A 207 17.80 13.27 6.35
C GLY A 207 19.16 12.69 5.96
N SER A 208 19.53 11.50 6.46
CA SER A 208 20.77 10.81 6.10
C SER A 208 20.47 9.49 5.37
N GLY A 209 21.45 8.97 4.61
CA GLY A 209 21.32 7.66 3.95
C GLY A 209 20.19 7.55 2.92
N GLY A 210 19.62 8.66 2.44
CA GLY A 210 18.48 8.65 1.53
C GLY A 210 17.12 8.56 2.22
N SER A 211 17.08 8.50 3.56
CA SER A 211 15.85 8.57 4.34
C SER A 211 15.23 9.97 4.34
N GLY A 212 13.91 10.03 4.52
CA GLY A 212 13.19 11.29 4.61
C GLY A 212 13.57 12.11 5.84
N ILE A 213 13.24 13.40 5.81
CA ILE A 213 13.37 14.31 6.93
C ILE A 213 12.14 14.28 7.81
N LEU A 214 12.32 14.49 9.12
CA LEU A 214 11.23 14.59 10.08
C LEU A 214 10.62 16.00 10.03
N ARG A 215 9.29 16.07 10.14
CA ARG A 215 8.53 17.31 10.30
C ARG A 215 7.63 17.20 11.50
N GLN A 216 7.84 18.08 12.48
CA GLN A 216 6.97 18.22 13.66
C GLN A 216 5.71 19.02 13.32
N GLY A 217 4.61 18.78 14.06
CA GLY A 217 3.33 19.49 13.90
C GLY A 217 2.66 19.22 12.55
N THR A 218 3.00 18.11 11.91
CA THR A 218 2.45 17.71 10.62
C THR A 218 2.15 16.22 10.62
N LEU A 219 1.12 15.83 9.88
CA LEU A 219 0.77 14.44 9.62
C LEU A 219 0.80 14.14 8.12
N GLU A 220 1.16 12.92 7.79
CA GLU A 220 1.06 12.43 6.42
C GLU A 220 -0.34 11.88 6.19
N THR A 221 -1.14 12.51 5.31
CA THR A 221 -2.44 11.97 4.91
C THR A 221 -2.28 10.78 3.97
N SER A 222 -3.37 10.05 3.75
CA SER A 222 -3.41 8.97 2.76
C SER A 222 -2.91 9.43 1.39
N ASN A 223 -2.19 8.58 0.67
CA ASN A 223 -1.79 8.82 -0.72
C ASN A 223 -2.88 8.42 -1.73
N VAL A 224 -4.12 8.23 -1.25
CA VAL A 224 -5.30 7.92 -2.07
C VAL A 224 -5.91 9.20 -2.60
N ASN A 225 -6.12 9.27 -3.91
CA ASN A 225 -6.91 10.32 -4.53
C ASN A 225 -8.35 9.82 -4.73
N ALA A 226 -9.30 10.34 -3.96
CA ALA A 226 -10.71 9.91 -3.98
C ALA A 226 -11.32 9.99 -5.39
N VAL A 227 -11.03 11.06 -6.15
CA VAL A 227 -11.60 11.25 -7.50
C VAL A 227 -11.06 10.20 -8.47
N GLU A 228 -9.75 9.92 -8.42
CA GLU A 228 -9.10 8.89 -9.25
C GLU A 228 -9.67 7.50 -8.94
N GLU A 229 -9.81 7.17 -7.66
CA GLU A 229 -10.37 5.88 -7.23
C GLU A 229 -11.86 5.74 -7.61
N LEU A 230 -12.66 6.81 -7.52
CA LEU A 230 -14.06 6.78 -7.98
C LEU A 230 -14.19 6.57 -9.50
N VAL A 231 -13.35 7.24 -10.30
CA VAL A 231 -13.33 7.02 -11.76
C VAL A 231 -12.90 5.58 -12.07
N THR A 232 -11.88 5.08 -11.39
CA THR A 232 -11.40 3.69 -11.54
C THR A 232 -12.49 2.70 -11.12
N MET A 233 -13.23 2.98 -10.05
CA MET A 233 -14.37 2.16 -9.61
C MET A 233 -15.44 2.08 -10.69
N ILE A 234 -15.86 3.22 -11.27
CA ILE A 234 -16.89 3.27 -12.33
C ILE A 234 -16.44 2.46 -13.55
N THR A 235 -15.18 2.61 -13.98
CA THR A 235 -14.66 1.85 -15.13
C THR A 235 -14.60 0.35 -14.84
N THR A 236 -14.22 -0.04 -13.62
CA THR A 236 -14.18 -1.44 -13.18
C THR A 236 -15.58 -2.04 -13.09
N GLN A 237 -16.57 -1.28 -12.57
CA GLN A 237 -17.97 -1.71 -12.54
C GLN A 237 -18.52 -1.93 -13.96
N ARG A 238 -18.25 -1.02 -14.89
CA ARG A 238 -18.66 -1.19 -16.28
C ARG A 238 -18.00 -2.40 -16.94
N ALA A 239 -16.73 -2.65 -16.66
CA ALA A 239 -16.03 -3.83 -17.14
C ALA A 239 -16.64 -5.13 -16.57
N TYR A 240 -17.03 -5.11 -15.29
CA TYR A 240 -17.74 -6.22 -14.66
C TYR A 240 -19.09 -6.49 -15.33
N GLU A 241 -19.91 -5.45 -15.56
CA GLU A 241 -21.18 -5.54 -16.24
C GLU A 241 -21.05 -6.11 -17.68
N MET A 242 -20.03 -5.64 -18.43
CA MET A 242 -19.75 -6.16 -19.76
C MET A 242 -19.38 -7.64 -19.76
N ASN A 243 -18.50 -8.07 -18.84
CA ASN A 243 -18.14 -9.48 -18.68
C ASN A 243 -19.34 -10.35 -18.26
N SER A 244 -20.21 -9.84 -17.40
CA SER A 244 -21.45 -10.50 -17.01
C SER A 244 -22.40 -10.67 -18.19
N LYS A 245 -22.51 -9.65 -19.04
CA LYS A 245 -23.34 -9.70 -20.26
C LYS A 245 -22.78 -10.71 -21.27
N VAL A 246 -21.48 -10.86 -21.39
CA VAL A 246 -20.86 -11.91 -22.22
C VAL A 246 -21.29 -13.31 -21.75
N ILE A 247 -21.36 -13.54 -20.44
CA ILE A 247 -21.82 -14.83 -19.89
C ILE A 247 -23.29 -15.07 -20.22
N SER A 248 -24.18 -14.06 -20.00
CA SER A 248 -25.61 -14.22 -20.30
C SER A 248 -25.87 -14.46 -21.79
N THR A 249 -25.19 -13.75 -22.68
CA THR A 249 -25.31 -13.98 -24.12
C THR A 249 -24.77 -15.35 -24.55
N ALA A 250 -23.71 -15.84 -23.89
CA ALA A 250 -23.21 -17.19 -24.15
C ALA A 250 -24.19 -18.27 -23.69
N ASP A 251 -24.86 -18.08 -22.54
CA ASP A 251 -25.91 -18.99 -22.05
C ASP A 251 -27.15 -18.99 -22.96
N GLU A 252 -27.59 -17.82 -23.45
CA GLU A 252 -28.65 -17.70 -24.42
C GLU A 252 -28.35 -18.45 -25.72
N MET A 253 -27.12 -18.30 -26.25
CA MET A 253 -26.67 -19.07 -27.43
C MET A 253 -26.65 -20.57 -27.19
N LEU A 254 -26.24 -21.03 -25.99
CA LEU A 254 -26.26 -22.43 -25.63
C LEU A 254 -27.69 -22.98 -25.52
N SER A 255 -28.60 -22.21 -24.90
CA SER A 255 -30.03 -22.61 -24.80
C SER A 255 -30.69 -22.69 -26.16
N PHE A 256 -30.40 -21.76 -27.07
CA PHE A 256 -30.92 -21.78 -28.44
C PHE A 256 -30.44 -23.03 -29.22
N VAL A 257 -29.16 -23.38 -29.11
CA VAL A 257 -28.61 -24.61 -29.72
C VAL A 257 -29.24 -25.87 -29.13
N SER A 258 -29.48 -25.89 -27.81
CA SER A 258 -30.10 -27.06 -27.16
C SER A 258 -31.61 -27.24 -27.47
N GLN A 259 -32.30 -26.17 -27.89
CA GLN A 259 -33.70 -26.21 -28.29
C GLN A 259 -33.91 -26.63 -29.75
N GLN A 260 -32.83 -26.55 -30.55
CA GLN A 260 -32.90 -26.92 -31.98
C GLN A 260 -32.33 -28.32 -32.28
N LEU A 261 -31.83 -29.01 -31.25
CA LEU A 261 -31.39 -30.40 -31.31
C LEU A 261 -32.46 -31.30 -30.62
#